data_31de6c3c68710aae1cc9f045528562df
#
_entry.id   31de6c3c68710aae1cc9f045528562df
#
_cell.length_a   1.000
_cell.length_b   1.000
_cell.length_c   1.000
_cell.angle_alpha   90.00
_cell.angle_beta   90.00
_cell.angle_gamma   90.00
#
_symmetry.space_group_name_H-M   'P 1'
#
loop_
_entity.id
_entity.type
_entity.pdbx_description
1 polymer ?
#
loop_
_entity_poly.entity_id
_entity_poly.type
_entity_poly.pdbx_seq_one_letter_code
_entity_poly.pdbx_strand_id
1 'polypeptide(L)'
;MLIQGIHHVCIKCRKDEIKKVKHFYGDLLGLSILRSWGEPELEGFMFETGDGLLEVFTNAEEELPQGSIRHFAFKTNDVDQCVKIVRESGYQITLEPKDVVIASNPPFPIRVAFCIGPVGEEIEFFQER
;
A
#
# COMPACT_ATOMS: atom_id res chain seq x y z
N MET A 1 -15.26 20.60 -10.27
CA MET A 1 -14.35 19.66 -10.98
C MET A 1 -15.10 18.40 -11.40
N LEU A 2 -14.87 17.93 -12.61
CA LEU A 2 -15.44 16.67 -13.05
C LEU A 2 -14.88 15.48 -12.26
N ILE A 3 -13.57 15.46 -12.02
CA ILE A 3 -12.89 14.45 -11.22
C ILE A 3 -12.91 14.89 -9.76
N GLN A 4 -13.33 14.00 -8.86
CA GLN A 4 -13.51 14.31 -7.43
C GLN A 4 -12.42 13.68 -6.55
N GLY A 5 -11.53 12.89 -7.12
CA GLY A 5 -10.45 12.25 -6.37
C GLY A 5 -10.12 10.87 -6.94
N ILE A 6 -9.23 10.17 -6.27
CA ILE A 6 -8.93 8.76 -6.56
C ILE A 6 -9.82 7.90 -5.66
N HIS A 7 -10.66 7.06 -6.28
CA HIS A 7 -11.58 6.19 -5.52
C HIS A 7 -10.82 4.99 -4.91
N HIS A 8 -10.00 4.33 -5.70
CA HIS A 8 -9.22 3.18 -5.23
C HIS A 8 -7.97 2.96 -6.07
N VAL A 9 -7.04 2.24 -5.48
CA VAL A 9 -5.88 1.63 -6.15
C VAL A 9 -6.12 0.13 -6.17
N CYS A 10 -5.85 -0.54 -7.28
CA CYS A 10 -6.04 -1.97 -7.39
C CYS A 10 -4.70 -2.69 -7.52
N ILE A 11 -4.52 -3.72 -6.72
CA ILE A 11 -3.44 -4.69 -6.86
C ILE A 11 -4.01 -6.07 -7.14
N LYS A 12 -3.21 -6.96 -7.73
CA LYS A 12 -3.58 -8.36 -7.93
C LYS A 12 -2.64 -9.27 -7.18
N CYS A 13 -3.19 -10.35 -6.65
CA CYS A 13 -2.40 -11.42 -6.07
C CYS A 13 -2.91 -12.79 -6.56
N ARG A 14 -2.08 -13.82 -6.37
CA ARG A 14 -2.53 -15.19 -6.53
C ARG A 14 -3.33 -15.63 -5.32
N LYS A 15 -4.15 -16.66 -5.46
CA LYS A 15 -4.96 -17.18 -4.35
C LYS A 15 -4.10 -17.67 -3.17
N ASP A 16 -2.92 -18.21 -3.45
CA ASP A 16 -1.98 -18.62 -2.40
C ASP A 16 -1.30 -17.43 -1.68
N GLU A 17 -1.49 -16.21 -2.16
CA GLU A 17 -0.94 -15.00 -1.54
C GLU A 17 -1.95 -14.23 -0.68
N ILE A 18 -3.22 -14.64 -0.66
CA ILE A 18 -4.29 -13.92 0.06
C ILE A 18 -3.96 -13.75 1.54
N LYS A 19 -3.45 -14.79 2.19
CA LYS A 19 -3.13 -14.74 3.63
C LYS A 19 -2.06 -13.69 3.93
N LYS A 20 -1.00 -13.64 3.13
CA LYS A 20 0.07 -12.66 3.36
C LYS A 20 -0.36 -11.25 3.01
N VAL A 21 -1.24 -11.06 2.02
CA VAL A 21 -1.82 -9.76 1.70
C VAL A 21 -2.67 -9.25 2.87
N LYS A 22 -3.56 -10.10 3.40
CA LYS A 22 -4.38 -9.74 4.56
C LYS A 22 -3.53 -9.47 5.80
N HIS A 23 -2.48 -10.24 6.02
CA HIS A 23 -1.57 -10.02 7.13
C HIS A 23 -0.87 -8.67 7.02
N PHE A 24 -0.33 -8.35 5.84
CA PHE A 24 0.40 -7.10 5.65
C PHE A 24 -0.51 -5.88 5.81
N TYR A 25 -1.56 -5.78 5.02
CA TYR A 25 -2.42 -4.60 5.03
C TYR A 25 -3.36 -4.55 6.23
N GLY A 26 -3.91 -5.69 6.62
CA GLY A 26 -4.84 -5.77 7.74
C GLY A 26 -4.17 -5.81 9.10
N ASP A 27 -3.31 -6.80 9.32
CA ASP A 27 -2.73 -7.00 10.65
C ASP A 27 -1.60 -6.02 10.95
N LEU A 28 -0.65 -5.84 10.02
CA LEU A 28 0.50 -4.96 10.24
C LEU A 28 0.14 -3.49 10.10
N LEU A 29 -0.53 -3.10 9.02
CA LEU A 29 -0.86 -1.70 8.76
C LEU A 29 -2.21 -1.27 9.35
N GLY A 30 -3.00 -2.21 9.84
CA GLY A 30 -4.23 -1.91 10.56
C GLY A 30 -5.42 -1.52 9.69
N LEU A 31 -5.42 -1.85 8.41
CA LEU A 31 -6.55 -1.53 7.53
C LEU A 31 -7.69 -2.53 7.72
N SER A 32 -8.91 -2.04 7.73
CA SER A 32 -10.12 -2.86 7.81
C SER A 32 -10.62 -3.23 6.42
N ILE A 33 -11.09 -4.47 6.27
CA ILE A 33 -11.77 -4.88 5.04
C ILE A 33 -13.18 -4.32 5.08
N LEU A 34 -13.49 -3.47 4.08
CA LEU A 34 -14.81 -2.85 3.97
C LEU A 34 -15.81 -3.79 3.29
N ARG A 35 -15.37 -4.52 2.27
CA ARG A 35 -16.21 -5.47 1.53
C ARG A 35 -15.36 -6.54 0.84
N SER A 36 -16.02 -7.64 0.51
CA SER A 36 -15.43 -8.74 -0.25
C SER A 36 -16.50 -9.37 -1.14
N TRP A 37 -16.07 -10.14 -2.13
CA TRP A 37 -16.96 -10.83 -3.07
C TRP A 37 -16.35 -12.15 -3.53
N GLY A 38 -17.19 -13.02 -4.15
CA GLY A 38 -16.75 -14.30 -4.70
C GLY A 38 -16.75 -15.43 -3.69
N GLU A 39 -17.94 -15.89 -3.28
CA GLU A 39 -18.09 -17.06 -2.42
C GLU A 39 -18.18 -18.35 -3.27
N PRO A 40 -17.68 -19.51 -2.77
CA PRO A 40 -16.96 -19.73 -1.51
C PRO A 40 -15.48 -19.31 -1.57
N GLU A 41 -14.92 -19.11 -2.76
CA GLU A 41 -13.57 -18.61 -2.96
C GLU A 41 -13.58 -17.10 -3.03
N LEU A 42 -12.72 -16.47 -2.25
CA LEU A 42 -12.57 -15.03 -2.25
C LEU A 42 -11.97 -14.58 -3.58
N GLU A 43 -12.74 -13.87 -4.41
CA GLU A 43 -12.28 -13.33 -5.70
C GLU A 43 -11.68 -11.93 -5.56
N GLY A 44 -12.11 -11.19 -4.54
CA GLY A 44 -11.60 -9.87 -4.28
C GLY A 44 -12.11 -9.27 -2.99
N PHE A 45 -11.44 -8.23 -2.55
CA PHE A 45 -11.82 -7.48 -1.35
C PHE A 45 -11.22 -6.08 -1.40
N MET A 46 -11.76 -5.19 -0.57
CA MET A 46 -11.31 -3.81 -0.46
C MET A 46 -10.98 -3.47 0.98
N PHE A 47 -9.77 -2.95 1.20
CA PHE A 47 -9.39 -2.32 2.46
C PHE A 47 -9.76 -0.85 2.44
N GLU A 48 -10.22 -0.36 3.58
CA GLU A 48 -10.44 1.07 3.79
C GLU A 48 -9.15 1.73 4.23
N THR A 49 -8.75 2.81 3.53
CA THR A 49 -7.49 3.52 3.79
C THR A 49 -7.68 4.91 4.41
N GLY A 50 -8.91 5.26 4.76
CA GLY A 50 -9.29 6.60 5.21
C GLY A 50 -9.98 7.36 4.09
N ASP A 51 -9.23 7.99 3.21
CA ASP A 51 -9.78 8.79 2.11
C ASP A 51 -10.06 8.00 0.83
N GLY A 52 -9.68 6.74 0.76
CA GLY A 52 -9.86 5.90 -0.41
C GLY A 52 -9.86 4.43 -0.06
N LEU A 53 -9.69 3.59 -1.07
CA LEU A 53 -9.71 2.15 -0.91
C LEU A 53 -8.51 1.51 -1.60
N LEU A 54 -8.06 0.39 -1.04
CA LEU A 54 -7.13 -0.52 -1.70
C LEU A 54 -7.92 -1.77 -2.09
N GLU A 55 -8.12 -1.94 -3.40
CA GLU A 55 -8.80 -3.10 -3.94
C GLU A 55 -7.80 -4.21 -4.24
N VAL A 56 -8.15 -5.45 -3.92
CA VAL A 56 -7.33 -6.61 -4.19
C VAL A 56 -8.13 -7.61 -4.99
N PHE A 57 -7.69 -7.92 -6.22
CA PHE A 57 -8.17 -9.06 -6.97
C PHE A 57 -7.26 -10.27 -6.72
N THR A 58 -7.86 -11.45 -6.61
CA THR A 58 -7.12 -12.66 -6.23
C THR A 58 -6.97 -13.64 -7.39
N ASN A 59 -7.11 -13.17 -8.61
CA ASN A 59 -7.13 -14.00 -9.82
C ASN A 59 -5.87 -13.90 -10.67
N ALA A 60 -4.75 -13.49 -10.09
CA ALA A 60 -3.48 -13.55 -10.80
C ALA A 60 -3.04 -15.02 -10.93
N GLU A 61 -2.57 -15.41 -12.11
CA GLU A 61 -2.10 -16.76 -12.39
C GLU A 61 -0.59 -16.88 -12.14
N GLU A 62 0.11 -15.74 -12.19
CA GLU A 62 1.57 -15.66 -12.02
C GLU A 62 1.95 -14.38 -11.32
N GLU A 63 3.22 -14.21 -10.98
CA GLU A 63 3.75 -12.93 -10.49
C GLU A 63 3.63 -11.89 -11.60
N LEU A 64 3.15 -10.69 -11.22
CA LEU A 64 2.96 -9.61 -12.16
C LEU A 64 4.15 -8.66 -12.13
N PRO A 65 4.67 -8.24 -13.30
CA PRO A 65 5.73 -7.25 -13.36
C PRO A 65 5.20 -5.87 -12.95
N GLN A 66 6.11 -5.02 -12.52
CA GLN A 66 5.77 -3.63 -12.26
C GLN A 66 5.48 -2.92 -13.59
N GLY A 67 4.34 -2.20 -13.64
CA GLY A 67 3.91 -1.45 -14.84
C GLY A 67 4.28 0.03 -14.77
N SER A 68 3.55 0.85 -15.54
CA SER A 68 3.77 2.31 -15.57
C SER A 68 3.34 3.00 -14.27
N ILE A 69 2.41 2.42 -13.52
CA ILE A 69 2.14 2.86 -12.14
C ILE A 69 3.24 2.26 -11.27
N ARG A 70 4.11 3.12 -10.73
CA ARG A 70 5.36 2.70 -10.09
C ARG A 70 5.21 2.39 -8.62
N HIS A 71 4.44 3.18 -7.90
CA HIS A 71 4.17 2.98 -6.48
C HIS A 71 2.86 3.68 -6.10
N PHE A 72 2.40 3.41 -4.93
CA PHE A 72 1.39 4.24 -4.28
C PHE A 72 1.85 4.58 -2.86
N ALA A 73 1.33 5.68 -2.31
CA ALA A 73 1.76 6.19 -1.02
C ALA A 73 0.63 6.13 0.00
N PHE A 74 0.95 5.66 1.20
CA PHE A 74 0.09 5.82 2.36
C PHE A 74 0.49 7.07 3.13
N LYS A 75 -0.48 7.91 3.42
CA LYS A 75 -0.31 9.03 4.34
C LYS A 75 -0.22 8.50 5.76
N THR A 76 0.76 8.95 6.51
CA THR A 76 0.96 8.55 7.90
C THR A 76 1.48 9.73 8.71
N ASN A 77 1.31 9.67 10.03
CA ASN A 77 1.92 10.60 10.96
C ASN A 77 3.21 10.04 11.59
N ASP A 78 3.59 8.81 11.24
CA ASP A 78 4.76 8.16 11.81
C ASP A 78 5.37 7.16 10.83
N VAL A 79 6.19 7.67 9.92
CA VAL A 79 6.92 6.87 8.94
C VAL A 79 7.82 5.83 9.61
N ASP A 80 8.49 6.23 10.69
CA ASP A 80 9.44 5.35 11.39
C ASP A 80 8.76 4.13 12.00
N GLN A 81 7.56 4.30 12.56
CA GLN A 81 6.78 3.19 13.10
C GLN A 81 6.30 2.26 11.99
N CYS A 82 5.85 2.80 10.86
CA CYS A 82 5.48 1.99 9.70
C CYS A 82 6.64 1.11 9.25
N VAL A 83 7.81 1.69 9.09
CA VAL A 83 9.02 0.96 8.69
C VAL A 83 9.40 -0.11 9.72
N LYS A 84 9.36 0.23 11.01
CA LYS A 84 9.66 -0.73 12.07
C LYS A 84 8.77 -1.97 11.97
N ILE A 85 7.46 -1.78 11.84
CA ILE A 85 6.48 -2.86 11.79
C ILE A 85 6.72 -3.76 10.56
N VAL A 86 6.88 -3.18 9.39
CA VAL A 86 7.05 -3.97 8.16
C VAL A 86 8.42 -4.66 8.13
N ARG A 87 9.48 -4.00 8.61
CA ARG A 87 10.81 -4.59 8.71
C ARG A 87 10.82 -5.80 9.65
N GLU A 88 10.23 -5.68 10.83
CA GLU A 88 10.16 -6.77 11.82
C GLU A 88 9.41 -7.98 11.28
N SER A 89 8.51 -7.79 10.32
CA SER A 89 7.80 -8.88 9.66
C SER A 89 8.50 -9.41 8.42
N GLY A 90 9.74 -8.97 8.15
CA GLY A 90 10.59 -9.52 7.10
C GLY A 90 10.45 -8.87 5.72
N TYR A 91 9.75 -7.74 5.62
CA TYR A 91 9.62 -7.02 4.33
C TYR A 91 10.82 -6.14 4.07
N GLN A 92 11.19 -6.04 2.79
CA GLN A 92 12.34 -5.26 2.35
C GLN A 92 12.04 -3.76 2.41
N ILE A 93 12.93 -3.01 3.07
CA ILE A 93 12.90 -1.55 3.05
C ILE A 93 13.84 -1.10 1.92
N THR A 94 13.28 -0.42 0.92
CA THR A 94 14.04 0.04 -0.24
C THR A 94 14.54 1.48 -0.08
N LEU A 95 13.91 2.25 0.79
CA LEU A 95 14.37 3.57 1.20
C LEU A 95 14.12 3.71 2.70
N GLU A 96 15.21 3.86 3.48
CA GLU A 96 15.12 4.12 4.92
C GLU A 96 14.44 5.47 5.19
N PRO A 97 13.76 5.61 6.35
CA PRO A 97 13.13 6.88 6.68
C PRO A 97 14.09 8.05 6.60
N LYS A 98 13.71 9.07 5.87
CA LYS A 98 14.51 10.29 5.78
C LYS A 98 13.64 11.52 5.57
N ASP A 99 14.14 12.66 6.04
CA ASP A 99 13.56 13.96 5.77
C ASP A 99 14.03 14.45 4.41
N VAL A 100 13.09 14.94 3.62
CA VAL A 100 13.33 15.49 2.28
C VAL A 100 12.54 16.79 2.17
N VAL A 101 13.11 17.78 1.48
CA VAL A 101 12.34 18.95 1.04
C VAL A 101 12.16 18.81 -0.46
N ILE A 102 10.92 18.57 -0.88
CA ILE A 102 10.59 18.57 -2.31
C ILE A 102 10.73 19.99 -2.83
N ALA A 103 11.52 20.16 -3.89
CA ALA A 103 11.81 21.47 -4.48
C ALA A 103 10.63 21.97 -5.34
N SER A 104 9.45 21.96 -4.75
CA SER A 104 8.24 22.53 -5.32
C SER A 104 8.11 24.01 -4.95
N ASN A 105 7.10 24.68 -5.45
CA ASN A 105 6.82 26.08 -5.12
C ASN A 105 5.40 26.19 -4.53
N PRO A 106 5.23 26.37 -3.23
CA PRO A 106 6.27 26.48 -2.20
C PRO A 106 7.01 25.16 -1.95
N PRO A 107 8.19 25.19 -1.35
CA PRO A 107 8.91 23.97 -0.94
C PRO A 107 8.06 23.10 -0.02
N PHE A 108 8.17 21.77 -0.15
CA PHE A 108 7.34 20.83 0.57
C PHE A 108 8.20 19.89 1.44
N PRO A 109 8.34 20.21 2.74
CA PRO A 109 9.09 19.33 3.66
C PRO A 109 8.24 18.09 3.99
N ILE A 110 8.88 16.93 3.88
CA ILE A 110 8.25 15.63 4.11
C ILE A 110 9.23 14.68 4.80
N ARG A 111 8.69 13.60 5.36
CA ARG A 111 9.47 12.44 5.77
C ARG A 111 8.93 11.23 5.04
N VAL A 112 9.81 10.45 4.40
CA VAL A 112 9.41 9.34 3.53
C VAL A 112 10.22 8.08 3.80
N ALA A 113 9.62 6.96 3.44
CA ALA A 113 10.28 5.66 3.34
C ALA A 113 9.59 4.83 2.28
N PHE A 114 10.27 3.82 1.75
CA PHE A 114 9.70 2.87 0.79
C PHE A 114 9.94 1.44 1.25
N CYS A 115 8.99 0.57 0.95
CA CYS A 115 9.12 -0.86 1.16
C CYS A 115 8.55 -1.62 -0.04
N ILE A 116 8.85 -2.92 -0.09
CA ILE A 116 8.22 -3.84 -1.03
C ILE A 116 7.15 -4.62 -0.28
N GLY A 117 5.93 -4.58 -0.79
CA GLY A 117 4.79 -5.27 -0.21
C GLY A 117 4.74 -6.77 -0.55
N PRO A 118 3.68 -7.46 -0.09
CA PRO A 118 3.60 -8.92 -0.16
C PRO A 118 3.52 -9.52 -1.56
N VAL A 119 3.16 -8.74 -2.57
CA VAL A 119 3.08 -9.21 -3.96
C VAL A 119 4.08 -8.50 -4.87
N GLY A 120 5.11 -7.87 -4.30
CA GLY A 120 6.15 -7.17 -5.05
C GLY A 120 5.84 -5.71 -5.35
N GLU A 121 4.72 -5.21 -4.88
CA GLU A 121 4.35 -3.81 -5.07
C GLU A 121 5.24 -2.88 -4.24
N GLU A 122 5.60 -1.74 -4.81
CA GLU A 122 6.34 -0.73 -4.09
C GLU A 122 5.38 0.21 -3.36
N ILE A 123 5.61 0.41 -2.08
CA ILE A 123 4.77 1.21 -1.19
C ILE A 123 5.62 2.32 -0.58
N GLU A 124 5.11 3.54 -0.64
CA GLU A 124 5.69 4.68 0.05
C GLU A 124 4.90 4.99 1.32
N PHE A 125 5.61 5.27 2.41
CA PHE A 125 5.03 5.88 3.59
C PHE A 125 5.38 7.36 3.56
N PHE A 126 4.38 8.22 3.61
CA PHE A 126 4.51 9.64 3.34
C PHE A 126 3.95 10.47 4.49
N GLN A 127 4.80 11.27 5.10
CA GLN A 127 4.45 12.14 6.22
C GLN A 127 4.74 13.58 5.85
N GLU A 128 3.71 14.41 5.85
CA GLU A 128 3.88 15.85 5.70
C GLU A 128 4.49 16.44 6.98
N ARG A 129 5.44 17.35 6.82
CA ARG A 129 6.15 17.97 7.94
C ARG A 129 5.76 19.41 8.14
#